data_8bb32c8596686b0dd15965ab70d3092b
#
_entry.id   8bb32c8596686b0dd15965ab70d3092b
#
_cell.length_a   1.000
_cell.length_b   1.000
_cell.length_c   1.000
_cell.angle_alpha   90.00
_cell.angle_beta   90.00
_cell.angle_gamma   90.00
#
_symmetry.space_group_name_H-M   'P 1'
#
loop_
_entity.id
_entity.type
_entity.pdbx_description
1 polymer ?
#
loop_
_entity_poly.entity_id
_entity_poly.type
_entity_poly.pdbx_seq_one_letter_code
_entity_poly.pdbx_strand_id
1 'polypeptide(L)'
;MKKIVIIFILSILIFSCSKEKFEAHSENQFLMGTVCIITLYNGESQEIFKGAFDVIEKQDLLMSLQKGISELSKVNASSGIQAVSVSEDTYQVVQASKYYANLTMGAFDPTIAPLVELWGIGSDHEGQVPHKEEIEKMKSLIDYRKLEISDDKRIFLKDKGMKIDLGGIAKGYIADVVKEYLISQGVKRGIINLGGNIIVIGSKPEGHPWKIGIQDPFESRGTYIGIAEVIDKTIVTSGIYERFFYVDGKRYHHILDPETGYPVENDLASITIISEKSIDADALSTSLFVLGVEKGMDLIESIDNAEAVFVTKGRDVLYSSGANELFTLLDETYNEISLVQYLTTFSQ
;
A
#
# COMPACT_ATOMS: atom_id res chain seq x y z
N MET A 1 -46.74 -47.43 -56.51
CA MET A 1 -45.56 -47.46 -55.64
C MET A 1 -45.05 -46.03 -55.46
N LYS A 2 -45.39 -45.41 -54.33
CA LYS A 2 -44.92 -44.01 -54.02
C LYS A 2 -43.60 -44.13 -53.28
N LYS A 3 -42.52 -43.52 -53.82
CA LYS A 3 -41.22 -43.43 -53.16
C LYS A 3 -41.24 -42.18 -52.20
N ILE A 4 -41.13 -42.46 -50.92
CA ILE A 4 -40.96 -41.45 -49.86
C ILE A 4 -39.49 -41.13 -49.83
N VAL A 5 -39.16 -39.87 -50.14
CA VAL A 5 -37.80 -39.32 -49.96
C VAL A 5 -37.74 -38.68 -48.56
N ILE A 6 -36.99 -39.28 -47.65
CA ILE A 6 -36.72 -38.72 -46.31
C ILE A 6 -35.54 -37.80 -46.47
N ILE A 7 -35.78 -36.47 -46.30
CA ILE A 7 -34.73 -35.45 -46.23
C ILE A 7 -34.28 -35.36 -44.76
N PHE A 8 -33.06 -35.80 -44.50
CA PHE A 8 -32.39 -35.65 -43.19
C PHE A 8 -31.80 -34.25 -43.12
N ILE A 9 -32.46 -33.34 -42.39
CA ILE A 9 -31.90 -31.99 -42.10
C ILE A 9 -30.90 -32.14 -40.96
N LEU A 10 -29.61 -32.09 -41.32
CA LEU A 10 -28.50 -32.07 -40.34
C LEU A 10 -28.38 -30.65 -39.79
N SER A 11 -28.93 -30.40 -38.61
CA SER A 11 -28.76 -29.13 -37.88
C SER A 11 -27.33 -29.02 -37.36
N ILE A 12 -26.50 -28.33 -38.11
CA ILE A 12 -25.15 -27.95 -37.62
C ILE A 12 -25.34 -26.84 -36.59
N LEU A 13 -25.28 -27.20 -35.32
CA LEU A 13 -25.09 -26.26 -34.23
C LEU A 13 -23.69 -25.65 -34.35
N ILE A 14 -23.61 -24.49 -34.97
CA ILE A 14 -22.40 -23.68 -34.97
C ILE A 14 -22.28 -23.11 -33.54
N PHE A 15 -21.51 -23.76 -32.68
CA PHE A 15 -21.00 -23.14 -31.48
C PHE A 15 -20.05 -22.00 -31.94
N SER A 16 -20.61 -20.82 -32.06
CA SER A 16 -19.81 -19.59 -32.18
C SER A 16 -19.07 -19.41 -30.86
N CYS A 17 -17.83 -19.85 -30.81
CA CYS A 17 -16.90 -19.48 -29.74
C CYS A 17 -16.58 -17.99 -29.95
N SER A 18 -17.44 -17.10 -29.43
CA SER A 18 -17.10 -15.70 -29.37
C SER A 18 -15.89 -15.59 -28.43
N LYS A 19 -14.71 -15.30 -28.97
CA LYS A 19 -13.59 -14.88 -28.12
C LYS A 19 -14.09 -13.69 -27.32
N GLU A 20 -14.14 -13.86 -25.99
CA GLU A 20 -14.46 -12.79 -25.06
C GLU A 20 -13.50 -11.61 -25.39
N LYS A 21 -14.05 -10.46 -25.73
CA LYS A 21 -13.22 -9.28 -26.02
C LYS A 21 -12.57 -8.86 -24.73
N PHE A 22 -11.25 -8.91 -24.68
CA PHE A 22 -10.47 -8.44 -23.54
C PHE A 22 -10.26 -6.92 -23.70
N GLU A 23 -11.31 -6.15 -23.40
CA GLU A 23 -11.28 -4.69 -23.45
C GLU A 23 -11.14 -4.11 -22.04
N ALA A 24 -10.18 -3.21 -21.86
CA ALA A 24 -10.00 -2.47 -20.61
C ALA A 24 -10.88 -1.22 -20.60
N HIS A 25 -11.58 -0.99 -19.51
CA HIS A 25 -12.22 0.27 -19.20
C HIS A 25 -11.63 0.82 -17.89
N SER A 26 -11.19 2.09 -17.90
CA SER A 26 -10.54 2.71 -16.75
C SER A 26 -11.25 4.01 -16.36
N GLU A 27 -11.52 4.15 -15.08
CA GLU A 27 -12.03 5.36 -14.46
C GLU A 27 -11.04 5.86 -13.42
N ASN A 28 -11.01 7.17 -13.19
CA ASN A 28 -10.14 7.75 -12.16
C ASN A 28 -10.84 8.88 -11.40
N GLN A 29 -10.45 9.03 -10.13
CA GLN A 29 -10.86 10.13 -9.27
C GLN A 29 -9.69 10.56 -8.38
N PHE A 30 -9.69 11.82 -7.93
CA PHE A 30 -8.74 12.31 -6.95
C PHE A 30 -9.35 12.16 -5.55
N LEU A 31 -8.89 11.13 -4.80
CA LEU A 31 -9.34 10.79 -3.45
C LEU A 31 -8.14 10.50 -2.56
N MET A 32 -8.27 10.62 -1.25
CA MET A 32 -7.18 10.35 -0.29
C MET A 32 -5.88 11.12 -0.57
N GLY A 33 -5.98 12.31 -1.20
CA GLY A 33 -4.81 13.10 -1.60
C GLY A 33 -3.97 12.50 -2.74
N THR A 34 -4.53 11.58 -3.53
CA THR A 34 -3.88 10.94 -4.66
C THR A 34 -4.85 10.64 -5.81
N VAL A 35 -4.30 10.23 -6.96
CA VAL A 35 -5.11 9.73 -8.08
C VAL A 35 -5.41 8.24 -7.84
N CYS A 36 -6.70 7.92 -7.72
CA CYS A 36 -7.23 6.56 -7.63
C CYS A 36 -7.71 6.13 -9.02
N ILE A 37 -7.20 5.01 -9.53
CA ILE A 37 -7.52 4.48 -10.85
C ILE A 37 -8.07 3.06 -10.68
N ILE A 38 -9.22 2.80 -11.28
CA ILE A 38 -9.80 1.45 -11.35
C ILE A 38 -9.91 1.07 -12.82
N THR A 39 -9.29 -0.05 -13.19
CA THR A 39 -9.35 -0.61 -14.54
C THR A 39 -10.03 -1.98 -14.47
N LEU A 40 -11.14 -2.14 -15.18
CA LEU A 40 -11.91 -3.38 -15.24
C LEU A 40 -11.91 -3.90 -16.67
N TYR A 41 -12.09 -5.20 -16.81
CA TYR A 41 -12.05 -5.88 -18.11
C TYR A 41 -13.37 -6.61 -18.35
N ASN A 42 -13.81 -6.64 -19.62
CA ASN A 42 -15.02 -7.33 -20.11
C ASN A 42 -16.35 -6.56 -19.95
N GLY A 43 -16.31 -5.23 -20.03
CA GLY A 43 -17.51 -4.42 -20.26
C GLY A 43 -18.36 -4.16 -19.01
N GLU A 44 -17.71 -3.97 -17.88
CA GLU A 44 -18.37 -3.64 -16.62
C GLU A 44 -19.14 -2.31 -16.66
N SER A 45 -20.23 -2.22 -15.89
CA SER A 45 -21.11 -1.06 -15.93
C SER A 45 -20.53 0.16 -15.16
N GLN A 46 -21.00 1.35 -15.55
CA GLN A 46 -20.62 2.62 -14.89
C GLN A 46 -21.00 2.62 -13.39
N GLU A 47 -22.08 1.94 -13.01
CA GLU A 47 -22.50 1.82 -11.62
C GLU A 47 -21.50 1.07 -10.76
N ILE A 48 -20.79 0.08 -11.31
CA ILE A 48 -19.76 -0.67 -10.59
C ILE A 48 -18.57 0.24 -10.27
N PHE A 49 -18.11 1.04 -11.24
CA PHE A 49 -17.06 2.05 -11.00
C PHE A 49 -17.48 3.06 -9.94
N LYS A 50 -18.70 3.62 -10.09
CA LYS A 50 -19.23 4.57 -9.12
C LYS A 50 -19.25 3.98 -7.71
N GLY A 51 -19.78 2.76 -7.55
CA GLY A 51 -19.83 2.09 -6.24
C GLY A 51 -18.45 1.83 -5.66
N ALA A 52 -17.44 1.51 -6.48
CA ALA A 52 -16.07 1.33 -6.02
C ALA A 52 -15.46 2.65 -5.51
N PHE A 53 -15.69 3.78 -6.19
CA PHE A 53 -15.27 5.08 -5.71
C PHE A 53 -16.04 5.55 -4.47
N ASP A 54 -17.35 5.27 -4.39
CA ASP A 54 -18.16 5.54 -3.19
C ASP A 54 -17.60 4.78 -1.96
N VAL A 55 -17.09 3.55 -2.15
CA VAL A 55 -16.40 2.77 -1.10
C VAL A 55 -15.12 3.50 -0.65
N ILE A 56 -14.28 3.94 -1.59
CA ILE A 56 -13.04 4.68 -1.25
C ILE A 56 -13.38 5.94 -0.44
N GLU A 57 -14.34 6.73 -0.91
CA GLU A 57 -14.74 7.98 -0.25
C GLU A 57 -15.28 7.74 1.16
N LYS A 58 -16.12 6.69 1.35
CA LYS A 58 -16.62 6.28 2.66
C LYS A 58 -15.48 5.98 3.63
N GLN A 59 -14.49 5.19 3.21
CA GLN A 59 -13.37 4.81 4.07
C GLN A 59 -12.46 6.00 4.39
N ASP A 60 -12.21 6.88 3.43
CA ASP A 60 -11.45 8.11 3.64
C ASP A 60 -12.15 9.04 4.65
N LEU A 61 -13.48 9.13 4.63
CA LEU A 61 -14.25 9.88 5.62
C LEU A 61 -14.10 9.33 7.04
N LEU A 62 -13.91 8.03 7.21
CA LEU A 62 -13.73 7.41 8.53
C LEU A 62 -12.31 7.65 9.10
N MET A 63 -11.27 7.55 8.27
CA MET A 63 -9.89 7.39 8.68
C MET A 63 -8.97 8.58 8.37
N SER A 64 -9.43 9.59 7.64
CA SER A 64 -8.60 10.75 7.30
C SER A 64 -8.30 11.64 8.50
N LEU A 65 -7.03 11.99 8.71
CA LEU A 65 -6.61 13.01 9.67
C LEU A 65 -7.03 14.42 9.25
N GLN A 66 -7.09 14.69 7.96
CA GLN A 66 -7.37 16.02 7.42
C GLN A 66 -8.85 16.38 7.49
N LYS A 67 -9.72 15.39 7.59
CA LYS A 67 -11.18 15.60 7.73
C LYS A 67 -11.54 15.62 9.20
N GLY A 68 -11.60 16.79 9.82
CA GLY A 68 -11.83 16.99 11.27
C GLY A 68 -13.10 16.34 11.87
N ILE A 69 -13.92 15.69 11.06
CA ILE A 69 -15.15 14.96 11.44
C ILE A 69 -14.99 13.44 11.43
N SER A 70 -13.81 12.92 11.01
CA SER A 70 -13.55 11.48 10.93
C SER A 70 -13.62 10.78 12.30
N GLU A 71 -13.76 9.46 12.30
CA GLU A 71 -13.66 8.68 13.55
C GLU A 71 -12.27 8.81 14.15
N LEU A 72 -11.23 8.78 13.31
CA LEU A 72 -9.84 8.95 13.72
C LEU A 72 -9.61 10.32 14.39
N SER A 73 -10.19 11.40 13.84
CA SER A 73 -10.12 12.72 14.44
C SER A 73 -10.78 12.78 15.82
N LYS A 74 -11.89 12.05 16.03
CA LYS A 74 -12.56 11.95 17.34
C LYS A 74 -11.71 11.19 18.35
N VAL A 75 -11.08 10.08 17.94
CA VAL A 75 -10.12 9.32 18.76
C VAL A 75 -8.97 10.22 19.20
N ASN A 76 -8.37 10.94 18.25
CA ASN A 76 -7.26 11.85 18.52
C ASN A 76 -7.64 13.01 19.47
N ALA A 77 -8.81 13.60 19.28
CA ALA A 77 -9.32 14.66 20.16
C ALA A 77 -9.65 14.18 21.58
N SER A 78 -9.89 12.86 21.77
CA SER A 78 -10.23 12.27 23.07
C SER A 78 -9.03 11.67 23.81
N SER A 79 -7.80 11.86 23.28
CA SER A 79 -6.56 11.32 23.88
C SER A 79 -6.37 11.80 25.33
N GLY A 80 -6.07 10.87 26.24
CA GLY A 80 -5.93 11.11 27.68
C GLY A 80 -7.24 11.43 28.40
N ILE A 81 -8.40 11.33 27.73
CA ILE A 81 -9.71 11.70 28.30
C ILE A 81 -10.63 10.47 28.40
N GLN A 82 -10.92 9.83 27.27
CA GLN A 82 -11.84 8.68 27.22
C GLN A 82 -11.64 7.84 25.96
N ALA A 83 -12.08 6.58 26.04
CA ALA A 83 -12.18 5.69 24.89
C ALA A 83 -13.31 6.10 23.96
N VAL A 84 -13.10 5.99 22.66
CA VAL A 84 -14.06 6.34 21.59
C VAL A 84 -14.49 5.08 20.85
N SER A 85 -15.80 4.89 20.70
CA SER A 85 -16.37 3.84 19.86
C SER A 85 -16.21 4.19 18.39
N VAL A 86 -15.76 3.21 17.61
CA VAL A 86 -15.52 3.35 16.16
C VAL A 86 -16.26 2.26 15.38
N SER A 87 -16.37 2.44 14.06
CA SER A 87 -16.89 1.43 13.15
C SER A 87 -15.99 0.20 13.09
N GLU A 88 -16.52 -0.89 12.52
CA GLU A 88 -15.72 -2.11 12.24
C GLU A 88 -14.51 -1.81 11.39
N ASP A 89 -14.71 -1.01 10.34
CA ASP A 89 -13.64 -0.65 9.40
C ASP A 89 -12.45 0.03 10.12
N THR A 90 -12.72 1.08 10.89
CA THR A 90 -11.68 1.80 11.67
C THR A 90 -11.04 0.88 12.72
N TYR A 91 -11.85 0.05 13.39
CA TYR A 91 -11.36 -0.91 14.39
C TYR A 91 -10.36 -1.89 13.81
N GLN A 92 -10.69 -2.51 12.66
CA GLN A 92 -9.81 -3.47 11.99
C GLN A 92 -8.47 -2.84 11.59
N VAL A 93 -8.50 -1.62 11.02
CA VAL A 93 -7.26 -0.95 10.62
C VAL A 93 -6.39 -0.58 11.83
N VAL A 94 -6.98 -0.08 12.92
CA VAL A 94 -6.23 0.24 14.14
C VAL A 94 -5.69 -1.02 14.81
N GLN A 95 -6.45 -2.11 14.81
CA GLN A 95 -6.00 -3.41 15.32
C GLN A 95 -4.81 -3.94 14.50
N ALA A 96 -4.90 -3.91 13.18
CA ALA A 96 -3.79 -4.29 12.29
C ALA A 96 -2.57 -3.37 12.49
N SER A 97 -2.79 -2.05 12.65
CA SER A 97 -1.72 -1.09 12.93
C SER A 97 -0.96 -1.45 14.22
N LYS A 98 -1.69 -1.81 15.27
CA LYS A 98 -1.08 -2.24 16.53
C LYS A 98 -0.36 -3.58 16.40
N TYR A 99 -0.87 -4.51 15.60
CA TYR A 99 -0.19 -5.77 15.28
C TYR A 99 1.17 -5.50 14.63
N TYR A 100 1.21 -4.66 13.57
CA TYR A 100 2.47 -4.32 12.89
C TYR A 100 3.42 -3.51 13.77
N ALA A 101 2.90 -2.64 14.64
CA ALA A 101 3.72 -1.94 15.64
C ALA A 101 4.43 -2.90 16.60
N ASN A 102 3.72 -3.94 17.07
CA ASN A 102 4.32 -4.99 17.89
C ASN A 102 5.34 -5.82 17.11
N LEU A 103 4.98 -6.27 15.90
CA LEU A 103 5.80 -7.11 15.03
C LEU A 103 7.14 -6.43 14.70
N THR A 104 7.12 -5.13 14.45
CA THR A 104 8.28 -4.33 14.05
C THR A 104 8.98 -3.63 15.23
N MET A 105 8.55 -3.92 16.47
CA MET A 105 9.07 -3.29 17.69
C MET A 105 9.03 -1.77 17.66
N GLY A 106 8.02 -1.19 16.98
CA GLY A 106 7.79 0.24 16.87
C GLY A 106 8.42 0.92 15.66
N ALA A 107 9.09 0.20 14.74
CA ALA A 107 9.51 0.78 13.47
C ALA A 107 8.30 1.26 12.63
N PHE A 108 7.19 0.53 12.72
CA PHE A 108 5.87 1.04 12.38
C PHE A 108 5.15 1.44 13.67
N ASP A 109 4.87 2.71 13.87
CA ASP A 109 4.10 3.17 15.03
C ASP A 109 2.90 4.02 14.59
N PRO A 110 1.65 3.52 14.75
CA PRO A 110 0.47 4.30 14.37
C PRO A 110 0.27 5.56 15.19
N THR A 111 0.97 5.72 16.33
CA THR A 111 0.86 6.93 17.16
C THR A 111 1.77 8.08 16.68
N ILE A 112 2.36 7.95 15.48
CA ILE A 112 3.31 8.89 14.89
C ILE A 112 2.72 10.25 14.47
N ALA A 113 1.40 10.40 14.49
CA ALA A 113 0.71 11.60 14.01
C ALA A 113 1.24 12.94 14.57
N PRO A 114 1.69 13.06 15.83
CA PRO A 114 2.27 14.32 16.33
C PRO A 114 3.51 14.76 15.54
N LEU A 115 4.35 13.82 15.08
CA LEU A 115 5.49 14.12 14.21
C LEU A 115 5.05 14.43 12.78
N VAL A 116 4.10 13.68 12.23
CA VAL A 116 3.55 13.93 10.89
C VAL A 116 2.98 15.34 10.79
N GLU A 117 2.21 15.76 11.78
CA GLU A 117 1.67 17.13 11.85
C GLU A 117 2.78 18.18 12.01
N LEU A 118 3.80 17.92 12.84
CA LEU A 118 4.92 18.84 13.06
C LEU A 118 5.75 19.05 11.79
N TRP A 119 6.05 17.98 11.06
CA TRP A 119 6.79 18.03 9.79
C TRP A 119 5.96 18.60 8.63
N GLY A 120 4.65 18.72 8.81
CA GLY A 120 3.73 19.23 7.81
C GLY A 120 3.53 18.34 6.60
N ILE A 121 3.77 17.03 6.74
CA ILE A 121 3.67 16.07 5.64
C ILE A 121 2.22 16.02 5.13
N GLY A 122 2.04 16.30 3.83
CA GLY A 122 0.73 16.36 3.20
C GLY A 122 -0.06 17.64 3.49
N SER A 123 0.57 18.69 4.03
CA SER A 123 -0.05 19.99 4.30
C SER A 123 0.58 21.13 3.46
N ASP A 124 -0.06 22.30 3.47
CA ASP A 124 0.43 23.51 2.79
C ASP A 124 1.67 24.13 3.49
N HIS A 125 2.11 23.55 4.62
CA HIS A 125 3.25 24.01 5.42
C HIS A 125 4.54 23.22 5.15
N GLU A 126 4.59 22.43 4.09
CA GLU A 126 5.80 21.70 3.68
C GLU A 126 6.99 22.65 3.44
N GLY A 127 8.19 22.19 3.79
CA GLY A 127 9.44 22.88 3.46
C GLY A 127 10.15 23.54 4.64
N GLN A 128 9.74 23.26 5.87
CA GLN A 128 10.45 23.70 7.07
C GLN A 128 10.91 22.51 7.91
N VAL A 129 12.18 22.52 8.30
CA VAL A 129 12.70 21.55 9.28
C VAL A 129 12.32 22.05 10.68
N PRO A 130 11.54 21.26 11.45
CA PRO A 130 11.15 21.66 12.81
C PRO A 130 12.36 21.80 13.73
N HIS A 131 12.24 22.63 14.77
CA HIS A 131 13.28 22.75 15.78
C HIS A 131 13.44 21.46 16.59
N LYS A 132 14.66 21.15 16.99
CA LYS A 132 14.98 19.91 17.72
C LYS A 132 14.12 19.72 18.97
N GLU A 133 13.90 20.80 19.71
CA GLU A 133 13.08 20.81 20.93
C GLU A 133 11.62 20.45 20.66
N GLU A 134 11.07 20.85 19.50
CA GLU A 134 9.72 20.53 19.08
C GLU A 134 9.63 19.05 18.67
N ILE A 135 10.64 18.54 17.95
CA ILE A 135 10.74 17.12 17.58
C ILE A 135 10.78 16.25 18.83
N GLU A 136 11.66 16.55 19.81
CA GLU A 136 11.75 15.77 21.05
C GLU A 136 10.43 15.80 21.85
N LYS A 137 9.75 16.95 21.86
CA LYS A 137 8.44 17.07 22.50
C LYS A 137 7.39 16.19 21.83
N MET A 138 7.30 16.21 20.48
CA MET A 138 6.31 15.37 19.76
C MET A 138 6.67 13.90 19.87
N LYS A 139 7.94 13.55 19.80
CA LYS A 139 8.45 12.19 19.97
C LYS A 139 8.04 11.58 21.32
N SER A 140 7.99 12.37 22.40
CA SER A 140 7.53 11.89 23.71
C SER A 140 6.06 11.44 23.77
N LEU A 141 5.27 11.78 22.73
CA LEU A 141 3.87 11.39 22.57
C LEU A 141 3.69 10.12 21.70
N ILE A 142 4.79 9.53 21.21
CA ILE A 142 4.76 8.36 20.33
C ILE A 142 5.09 7.13 21.16
N ASP A 143 4.11 6.26 21.34
CA ASP A 143 4.26 4.97 22.00
C ASP A 143 3.02 4.10 21.72
N TYR A 144 3.10 3.21 20.73
CA TYR A 144 2.01 2.30 20.38
C TYR A 144 1.53 1.42 21.53
N ARG A 145 2.35 1.20 22.56
CA ARG A 145 1.98 0.41 23.75
C ARG A 145 0.92 1.11 24.59
N LYS A 146 0.80 2.43 24.44
CA LYS A 146 -0.22 3.28 25.08
C LYS A 146 -1.51 3.43 24.25
N LEU A 147 -1.56 2.81 23.08
CA LEU A 147 -2.78 2.63 22.29
C LEU A 147 -3.53 1.40 22.83
N GLU A 148 -4.69 1.62 23.42
CA GLU A 148 -5.56 0.55 23.91
C GLU A 148 -6.73 0.34 22.94
N ILE A 149 -7.03 -0.94 22.70
CA ILE A 149 -8.10 -1.39 21.82
C ILE A 149 -8.91 -2.41 22.61
N SER A 150 -10.21 -2.22 22.74
CA SER A 150 -11.10 -3.13 23.45
C SER A 150 -12.02 -3.90 22.50
N ASP A 151 -12.46 -5.10 22.89
CA ASP A 151 -13.29 -6.00 22.06
C ASP A 151 -14.65 -5.39 21.68
N ASP A 152 -15.13 -4.39 22.42
CA ASP A 152 -16.34 -3.62 22.12
C ASP A 152 -16.08 -2.45 21.15
N LYS A 153 -14.98 -2.52 20.38
CA LYS A 153 -14.59 -1.56 19.33
C LYS A 153 -14.38 -0.15 19.84
N ARG A 154 -13.76 -0.02 20.99
CA ARG A 154 -13.34 1.27 21.50
C ARG A 154 -11.82 1.40 21.47
N ILE A 155 -11.38 2.60 21.11
CA ILE A 155 -9.96 2.97 20.98
C ILE A 155 -9.66 4.05 22.01
N PHE A 156 -8.57 3.89 22.74
CA PHE A 156 -8.10 4.84 23.74
C PHE A 156 -6.60 5.11 23.61
N LEU A 157 -6.24 6.37 23.59
CA LEU A 157 -4.86 6.86 23.70
C LEU A 157 -4.63 7.33 25.13
N LYS A 158 -3.73 6.69 25.86
CA LYS A 158 -3.55 6.91 27.31
C LYS A 158 -3.12 8.32 27.65
N ASP A 159 -2.19 8.89 26.91
CA ASP A 159 -1.63 10.19 27.24
C ASP A 159 -2.27 11.31 26.42
N LYS A 160 -2.54 12.42 27.08
CA LYS A 160 -3.08 13.61 26.43
C LYS A 160 -2.09 14.14 25.37
N GLY A 161 -2.58 14.36 24.17
CA GLY A 161 -1.80 14.85 23.04
C GLY A 161 -1.26 13.75 22.13
N MET A 162 -1.35 12.47 22.52
CA MET A 162 -1.14 11.37 21.58
C MET A 162 -2.14 11.45 20.43
N LYS A 163 -1.71 11.03 19.24
CA LYS A 163 -2.57 10.98 18.05
C LYS A 163 -2.17 9.79 17.16
N ILE A 164 -3.16 9.21 16.51
CA ILE A 164 -2.98 8.13 15.53
C ILE A 164 -2.96 8.71 14.12
N ASP A 165 -2.04 8.21 13.30
CA ASP A 165 -2.02 8.32 11.84
C ASP A 165 -2.09 6.92 11.22
N LEU A 166 -2.97 6.73 10.25
CA LEU A 166 -3.15 5.48 9.52
C LEU A 166 -2.61 5.55 8.08
N GLY A 167 -1.86 6.60 7.74
CA GLY A 167 -1.35 6.85 6.38
C GLY A 167 -0.48 5.73 5.80
N GLY A 168 0.21 4.97 6.66
CA GLY A 168 1.06 3.84 6.25
C GLY A 168 0.33 2.49 6.19
N ILE A 169 -1.01 2.43 6.30
CA ILE A 169 -1.78 1.16 6.28
C ILE A 169 -3.19 1.31 5.70
N ALA A 170 -3.78 2.51 5.80
CA ALA A 170 -5.18 2.69 5.43
C ALA A 170 -5.44 2.54 3.93
N LYS A 171 -4.50 2.93 3.07
CA LYS A 171 -4.65 2.74 1.62
C LYS A 171 -4.71 1.26 1.27
N GLY A 172 -3.89 0.44 1.93
CA GLY A 172 -3.91 -1.01 1.79
C GLY A 172 -5.27 -1.60 2.16
N TYR A 173 -5.80 -1.24 3.33
CA TYR A 173 -7.12 -1.68 3.74
C TYR A 173 -8.22 -1.25 2.76
N ILE A 174 -8.21 0.01 2.33
CA ILE A 174 -9.19 0.53 1.38
C ILE A 174 -9.14 -0.22 0.06
N ALA A 175 -7.94 -0.53 -0.43
CA ALA A 175 -7.75 -1.30 -1.65
C ALA A 175 -8.32 -2.73 -1.52
N ASP A 176 -8.14 -3.39 -0.37
CA ASP A 176 -8.74 -4.70 -0.08
C ASP A 176 -10.27 -4.64 -0.07
N VAL A 177 -10.87 -3.63 0.61
CA VAL A 177 -12.34 -3.45 0.63
C VAL A 177 -12.90 -3.15 -0.75
N VAL A 178 -12.21 -2.36 -1.58
CA VAL A 178 -12.60 -2.11 -2.98
C VAL A 178 -12.52 -3.40 -3.80
N LYS A 179 -11.48 -4.22 -3.64
CA LYS A 179 -11.36 -5.54 -4.27
C LYS A 179 -12.56 -6.42 -3.91
N GLU A 180 -12.91 -6.52 -2.62
CA GLU A 180 -14.05 -7.30 -2.14
C GLU A 180 -15.36 -6.79 -2.75
N TYR A 181 -15.58 -5.47 -2.77
CA TYR A 181 -16.74 -4.88 -3.43
C TYR A 181 -16.82 -5.29 -4.91
N LEU A 182 -15.74 -5.10 -5.67
CA LEU A 182 -15.72 -5.45 -7.10
C LEU A 182 -15.99 -6.92 -7.35
N ILE A 183 -15.40 -7.83 -6.56
CA ILE A 183 -15.67 -9.27 -6.62
C ILE A 183 -17.14 -9.57 -6.33
N SER A 184 -17.76 -8.89 -5.33
CA SER A 184 -19.17 -9.03 -5.01
C SER A 184 -20.11 -8.60 -6.14
N GLN A 185 -19.65 -7.69 -7.00
CA GLN A 185 -20.36 -7.25 -8.21
C GLN A 185 -20.11 -8.17 -9.42
N GLY A 186 -19.36 -9.27 -9.26
CA GLY A 186 -19.08 -10.24 -10.32
C GLY A 186 -17.83 -9.95 -11.15
N VAL A 187 -17.05 -8.92 -10.80
CA VAL A 187 -15.78 -8.60 -11.48
C VAL A 187 -14.79 -9.74 -11.27
N LYS A 188 -14.27 -10.26 -12.38
CA LYS A 188 -13.30 -11.36 -12.38
C LYS A 188 -11.89 -10.92 -12.73
N ARG A 189 -11.74 -9.75 -13.33
CA ARG A 189 -10.46 -9.23 -13.82
C ARG A 189 -10.42 -7.71 -13.67
N GLY A 190 -9.42 -7.20 -12.99
CA GLY A 190 -9.26 -5.77 -12.77
C GLY A 190 -7.92 -5.39 -12.16
N ILE A 191 -7.66 -4.09 -12.19
CA ILE A 191 -6.52 -3.47 -11.52
C ILE A 191 -7.05 -2.27 -10.73
N ILE A 192 -6.76 -2.22 -9.44
CA ILE A 192 -7.02 -1.10 -8.54
C ILE A 192 -5.67 -0.45 -8.28
N ASN A 193 -5.55 0.86 -8.48
CA ASN A 193 -4.35 1.62 -8.17
C ASN A 193 -4.72 2.85 -7.32
N LEU A 194 -4.36 2.83 -6.06
CA LEU A 194 -4.59 3.91 -5.10
C LEU A 194 -3.28 4.65 -4.80
N GLY A 195 -2.82 5.43 -5.80
CA GLY A 195 -1.60 6.22 -5.65
C GLY A 195 -0.32 5.39 -5.49
N GLY A 196 -0.21 4.28 -6.23
CA GLY A 196 0.94 3.37 -6.18
C GLY A 196 0.72 2.12 -5.32
N ASN A 197 -0.35 2.08 -4.53
CA ASN A 197 -0.83 0.84 -3.92
C ASN A 197 -1.69 0.11 -4.97
N ILE A 198 -1.20 -0.99 -5.52
CA ILE A 198 -1.80 -1.69 -6.65
C ILE A 198 -2.29 -3.06 -6.22
N ILE A 199 -3.56 -3.36 -6.52
CA ILE A 199 -4.12 -4.71 -6.44
C ILE A 199 -4.51 -5.19 -7.84
N VAL A 200 -4.22 -6.45 -8.16
CA VAL A 200 -4.76 -7.11 -9.35
C VAL A 200 -5.80 -8.15 -8.94
N ILE A 201 -6.90 -8.18 -9.70
CA ILE A 201 -7.99 -9.16 -9.54
C ILE A 201 -7.87 -10.18 -10.67
N GLY A 202 -7.82 -11.46 -10.30
CA GLY A 202 -7.72 -12.57 -11.24
C GLY A 202 -6.45 -12.56 -12.08
N SER A 203 -6.53 -13.20 -13.25
CA SER A 203 -5.45 -13.28 -14.23
C SER A 203 -5.88 -12.66 -15.57
N LYS A 204 -4.93 -12.39 -16.45
CA LYS A 204 -5.21 -12.17 -17.88
C LYS A 204 -5.87 -13.39 -18.52
N PRO A 205 -6.42 -13.29 -19.74
CA PRO A 205 -6.92 -14.45 -20.49
C PRO A 205 -5.91 -15.60 -20.53
N GLU A 206 -6.40 -16.82 -20.57
CA GLU A 206 -5.60 -18.05 -20.60
C GLU A 206 -4.76 -18.29 -19.34
N GLY A 207 -5.06 -17.56 -18.22
CA GLY A 207 -4.36 -17.72 -16.94
C GLY A 207 -3.03 -17.00 -16.83
N HIS A 208 -2.69 -16.14 -17.80
CA HIS A 208 -1.43 -15.38 -17.75
C HIS A 208 -1.42 -14.35 -16.60
N PRO A 209 -0.27 -14.15 -15.94
CA PRO A 209 -0.14 -13.13 -14.88
C PRO A 209 -0.25 -11.71 -15.44
N TRP A 210 -0.63 -10.79 -14.55
CA TRP A 210 -0.51 -9.36 -14.77
C TRP A 210 0.96 -8.96 -14.71
N LYS A 211 1.35 -7.99 -15.54
CA LYS A 211 2.69 -7.42 -15.56
C LYS A 211 2.62 -6.00 -15.02
N ILE A 212 3.17 -5.80 -13.84
CA ILE A 212 3.18 -4.52 -13.13
C ILE A 212 4.62 -4.01 -13.05
N GLY A 213 4.87 -2.80 -13.60
CA GLY A 213 6.18 -2.16 -13.51
C GLY A 213 6.46 -1.66 -12.10
N ILE A 214 7.63 -1.97 -11.56
CA ILE A 214 8.13 -1.39 -10.30
C ILE A 214 8.88 -0.10 -10.65
N GLN A 215 8.36 1.04 -10.14
CA GLN A 215 8.83 2.39 -10.42
C GLN A 215 10.33 2.55 -10.14
N ASP A 216 11.05 3.17 -11.06
CA ASP A 216 12.41 3.65 -10.82
C ASP A 216 12.38 4.82 -9.82
N PRO A 217 13.06 4.72 -8.65
CA PRO A 217 13.04 5.75 -7.62
C PRO A 217 13.79 7.03 -7.99
N PHE A 218 14.57 7.03 -9.07
CA PHE A 218 15.41 8.15 -9.50
C PHE A 218 14.91 8.83 -10.78
N GLU A 219 13.92 8.20 -11.46
CA GLU A 219 13.40 8.68 -12.73
C GLU A 219 11.94 9.18 -12.61
N SER A 220 11.45 9.78 -13.67
CA SER A 220 10.07 10.27 -13.74
C SER A 220 9.06 9.13 -13.65
N ARG A 221 7.84 9.44 -13.17
CA ARG A 221 6.73 8.47 -13.13
C ARG A 221 6.50 7.82 -14.50
N GLY A 222 6.36 6.49 -14.48
CA GLY A 222 6.18 5.66 -15.67
C GLY A 222 7.46 4.97 -16.15
N THR A 223 8.64 5.36 -15.66
CA THR A 223 9.88 4.59 -15.81
C THR A 223 9.94 3.50 -14.74
N TYR A 224 10.34 2.30 -15.09
CA TYR A 224 10.39 1.17 -14.17
C TYR A 224 11.71 0.42 -14.28
N ILE A 225 12.19 -0.09 -13.14
CA ILE A 225 13.43 -0.88 -13.06
C ILE A 225 13.22 -2.33 -13.49
N GLY A 226 11.99 -2.84 -13.35
CA GLY A 226 11.64 -4.22 -13.63
C GLY A 226 10.14 -4.45 -13.58
N ILE A 227 9.75 -5.71 -13.75
CA ILE A 227 8.34 -6.11 -13.85
C ILE A 227 8.04 -7.19 -12.81
N ALA A 228 6.97 -6.98 -12.03
CA ALA A 228 6.36 -8.01 -11.23
C ALA A 228 5.26 -8.73 -12.03
N GLU A 229 5.28 -10.08 -12.05
CA GLU A 229 4.29 -10.93 -12.71
C GLU A 229 3.43 -11.61 -11.63
N VAL A 230 2.15 -11.22 -11.54
CA VAL A 230 1.29 -11.59 -10.40
C VAL A 230 -0.13 -11.93 -10.81
N ILE A 231 -0.79 -12.78 -10.00
CA ILE A 231 -2.22 -13.15 -10.07
C ILE A 231 -2.80 -12.97 -8.67
N ASP A 232 -3.94 -12.29 -8.56
CA ASP A 232 -4.66 -12.03 -7.28
C ASP A 232 -3.80 -11.47 -6.13
N LYS A 233 -2.73 -10.74 -6.44
CA LYS A 233 -1.82 -10.15 -5.45
C LYS A 233 -1.90 -8.63 -5.44
N THR A 234 -1.29 -8.07 -4.43
CA THR A 234 -1.03 -6.64 -4.28
C THR A 234 0.45 -6.33 -4.42
N ILE A 235 0.74 -5.12 -4.88
CA ILE A 235 2.09 -4.57 -5.02
C ILE A 235 2.05 -3.16 -4.43
N VAL A 236 2.80 -2.94 -3.36
CA VAL A 236 2.86 -1.66 -2.66
C VAL A 236 4.30 -1.22 -2.54
N THR A 237 4.58 0.02 -2.93
CA THR A 237 5.91 0.60 -2.87
C THR A 237 5.94 1.80 -1.95
N SER A 238 6.88 1.81 -1.01
CA SER A 238 7.29 2.97 -0.23
C SER A 238 8.64 3.48 -0.73
N GLY A 239 8.78 4.81 -0.94
CA GLY A 239 10.02 5.37 -1.46
C GLY A 239 10.21 6.85 -1.15
N ILE A 240 11.47 7.29 -1.21
CA ILE A 240 11.88 8.67 -0.88
C ILE A 240 11.41 9.72 -1.90
N TYR A 241 10.85 9.29 -3.03
CA TYR A 241 10.45 10.13 -4.16
C TYR A 241 8.97 10.51 -4.18
N GLU A 242 8.14 9.93 -3.30
CA GLU A 242 6.69 10.16 -3.31
C GLU A 242 6.31 11.55 -2.76
N ARG A 243 6.77 11.88 -1.55
CA ARG A 243 6.55 13.17 -0.91
C ARG A 243 7.83 13.60 -0.22
N PHE A 244 8.39 14.73 -0.59
CA PHE A 244 9.63 15.26 -0.02
C PHE A 244 9.75 16.76 -0.31
N PHE A 245 10.60 17.41 0.47
CA PHE A 245 11.04 18.78 0.19
C PHE A 245 12.55 18.89 0.39
N TYR A 246 13.14 19.99 -0.06
CA TYR A 246 14.57 20.27 0.12
C TYR A 246 14.77 21.49 1.00
N VAL A 247 15.70 21.39 1.96
CA VAL A 247 16.25 22.51 2.74
C VAL A 247 17.76 22.41 2.70
N ASP A 248 18.44 23.46 2.27
CA ASP A 248 19.90 23.54 2.17
C ASP A 248 20.53 22.38 1.40
N GLY A 249 19.86 21.91 0.35
CA GLY A 249 20.31 20.79 -0.50
C GLY A 249 20.07 19.39 0.10
N LYS A 250 19.58 19.27 1.32
CA LYS A 250 19.19 18.00 1.95
C LYS A 250 17.72 17.70 1.65
N ARG A 251 17.42 16.43 1.24
CA ARG A 251 16.07 15.93 1.04
C ARG A 251 15.48 15.47 2.36
N TYR A 252 14.24 15.87 2.62
CA TYR A 252 13.42 15.42 3.74
C TYR A 252 12.16 14.77 3.18
N HIS A 253 12.04 13.46 3.31
CA HIS A 253 10.90 12.70 2.80
C HIS A 253 9.91 12.32 3.91
N HIS A 254 8.72 11.89 3.53
CA HIS A 254 7.58 11.69 4.42
C HIS A 254 7.67 10.45 5.33
N ILE A 255 8.59 9.53 5.11
CA ILE A 255 8.72 8.34 5.95
C ILE A 255 9.56 8.73 7.16
N LEU A 256 8.90 8.87 8.32
CA LEU A 256 9.52 9.26 9.57
C LEU A 256 9.96 8.05 10.38
N ASP A 257 11.08 8.18 11.07
CA ASP A 257 11.55 7.23 12.06
C ASP A 257 10.99 7.62 13.44
N PRO A 258 10.15 6.78 14.08
CA PRO A 258 9.58 7.06 15.39
C PRO A 258 10.63 7.20 16.50
N GLU A 259 11.80 6.56 16.35
CA GLU A 259 12.87 6.60 17.33
C GLU A 259 13.64 7.93 17.30
N THR A 260 13.98 8.41 16.12
CA THR A 260 14.74 9.66 15.94
C THR A 260 13.84 10.89 15.84
N GLY A 261 12.62 10.73 15.31
CA GLY A 261 11.68 11.81 15.01
C GLY A 261 11.96 12.56 13.72
N TYR A 262 12.94 12.10 12.93
CA TYR A 262 13.34 12.66 11.63
C TYR A 262 12.92 11.70 10.48
N PRO A 263 12.90 12.20 9.22
CA PRO A 263 12.88 11.30 8.07
C PRO A 263 13.97 10.23 8.17
N VAL A 264 13.62 8.99 7.80
CA VAL A 264 14.53 7.84 7.87
C VAL A 264 15.81 8.10 7.08
N GLU A 265 16.96 7.91 7.70
CA GLU A 265 18.27 8.00 7.06
C GLU A 265 18.89 6.59 6.98
N ASN A 266 18.68 5.92 5.88
CA ASN A 266 19.32 4.64 5.52
C ASN A 266 19.65 4.63 4.02
N ASP A 267 20.14 3.51 3.50
CA ASP A 267 20.54 3.39 2.09
C ASP A 267 19.38 3.12 1.14
N LEU A 268 18.16 2.90 1.62
CA LEU A 268 17.02 2.60 0.76
C LEU A 268 16.55 3.82 -0.04
N ALA A 269 16.32 3.63 -1.32
CA ALA A 269 15.59 4.53 -2.19
C ALA A 269 14.10 4.15 -2.25
N SER A 270 13.81 2.84 -2.35
CA SER A 270 12.45 2.32 -2.29
C SER A 270 12.43 0.86 -1.82
N ILE A 271 11.26 0.44 -1.38
CA ILE A 271 10.95 -0.96 -1.09
C ILE A 271 9.57 -1.28 -1.65
N THR A 272 9.47 -2.41 -2.34
CA THR A 272 8.20 -2.91 -2.89
C THR A 272 7.85 -4.22 -2.21
N ILE A 273 6.62 -4.31 -1.71
CA ILE A 273 6.06 -5.52 -1.14
C ILE A 273 5.06 -6.13 -2.11
N ILE A 274 5.16 -7.45 -2.31
CA ILE A 274 4.22 -8.27 -3.08
C ILE A 274 3.56 -9.24 -2.12
N SER A 275 2.24 -9.14 -1.92
CA SER A 275 1.53 -10.02 -0.98
C SER A 275 0.10 -10.34 -1.43
N GLU A 276 -0.65 -11.09 -0.63
CA GLU A 276 -2.06 -11.41 -0.87
C GLU A 276 -3.01 -10.29 -0.43
N LYS A 277 -2.69 -9.63 0.69
CA LYS A 277 -3.48 -8.53 1.27
C LYS A 277 -2.75 -7.22 1.19
N SER A 278 -3.48 -6.20 0.75
CA SER A 278 -2.90 -4.89 0.56
C SER A 278 -2.69 -4.14 1.87
N ILE A 279 -3.51 -4.40 2.88
CA ILE A 279 -3.29 -3.86 4.24
C ILE A 279 -1.93 -4.29 4.79
N ASP A 280 -1.55 -5.57 4.59
CA ASP A 280 -0.27 -6.12 5.05
C ASP A 280 0.89 -5.51 4.25
N ALA A 281 0.76 -5.41 2.92
CA ALA A 281 1.78 -4.83 2.07
C ALA A 281 2.04 -3.35 2.37
N ASP A 282 0.99 -2.55 2.64
CA ASP A 282 1.11 -1.12 2.95
C ASP A 282 1.87 -0.93 4.28
N ALA A 283 1.48 -1.67 5.34
CA ALA A 283 2.16 -1.64 6.63
C ALA A 283 3.62 -2.13 6.54
N LEU A 284 3.86 -3.24 5.82
CA LEU A 284 5.20 -3.81 5.65
C LEU A 284 6.11 -2.89 4.84
N SER A 285 5.63 -2.27 3.75
CA SER A 285 6.46 -1.38 2.94
C SER A 285 7.01 -0.20 3.75
N THR A 286 6.19 0.37 4.63
CA THR A 286 6.61 1.43 5.57
C THR A 286 7.55 0.88 6.65
N SER A 287 7.19 -0.25 7.26
CA SER A 287 7.97 -0.88 8.33
C SER A 287 9.39 -1.23 7.91
N LEU A 288 9.49 -1.97 6.79
CA LEU A 288 10.78 -2.46 6.29
C LEU A 288 11.64 -1.30 5.78
N PHE A 289 11.02 -0.23 5.27
CA PHE A 289 11.75 0.98 4.91
C PHE A 289 12.42 1.62 6.14
N VAL A 290 11.71 1.69 7.28
CA VAL A 290 12.27 2.20 8.54
C VAL A 290 13.36 1.27 9.10
N LEU A 291 13.16 -0.05 9.04
CA LEU A 291 14.13 -1.06 9.52
C LEU A 291 15.43 -1.11 8.70
N GLY A 292 15.36 -0.69 7.42
CA GLY A 292 16.50 -0.81 6.50
C GLY A 292 16.69 -2.22 5.95
N VAL A 293 17.74 -2.43 5.14
CA VAL A 293 17.93 -3.67 4.36
C VAL A 293 18.10 -4.90 5.25
N GLU A 294 19.02 -4.88 6.22
CA GLU A 294 19.35 -6.06 7.02
C GLU A 294 18.16 -6.55 7.86
N LYS A 295 17.66 -5.70 8.76
CA LYS A 295 16.53 -6.06 9.63
C LYS A 295 15.23 -6.24 8.83
N GLY A 296 15.06 -5.49 7.75
CA GLY A 296 13.92 -5.61 6.86
C GLY A 296 13.91 -6.97 6.15
N MET A 297 15.06 -7.44 5.67
CA MET A 297 15.19 -8.76 5.07
C MET A 297 14.91 -9.87 6.07
N ASP A 298 15.51 -9.80 7.27
CA ASP A 298 15.26 -10.79 8.33
C ASP A 298 13.77 -10.89 8.68
N LEU A 299 13.07 -9.74 8.72
CA LEU A 299 11.65 -9.72 9.03
C LEU A 299 10.82 -10.32 7.89
N ILE A 300 11.03 -9.90 6.64
CA ILE A 300 10.20 -10.37 5.53
C ILE A 300 10.37 -11.87 5.28
N GLU A 301 11.57 -12.43 5.45
CA GLU A 301 11.82 -13.87 5.34
C GLU A 301 11.10 -14.68 6.43
N SER A 302 10.65 -14.05 7.50
CA SER A 302 9.86 -14.68 8.57
C SER A 302 8.35 -14.61 8.35
N ILE A 303 7.89 -13.92 7.30
CA ILE A 303 6.48 -13.67 7.02
C ILE A 303 6.02 -14.53 5.84
N ASP A 304 5.02 -15.36 6.07
CA ASP A 304 4.41 -16.14 5.00
C ASP A 304 3.62 -15.24 4.02
N ASN A 305 3.63 -15.59 2.74
CA ASN A 305 2.83 -14.96 1.67
C ASN A 305 3.12 -13.48 1.39
N ALA A 306 4.28 -12.98 1.79
CA ALA A 306 4.75 -11.64 1.47
C ALA A 306 6.22 -11.67 1.03
N GLU A 307 6.51 -10.97 -0.07
CA GLU A 307 7.84 -10.87 -0.65
C GLU A 307 8.24 -9.41 -0.80
N ALA A 308 9.54 -9.13 -0.79
CA ALA A 308 10.07 -7.78 -0.89
C ALA A 308 11.16 -7.62 -1.96
N VAL A 309 11.13 -6.46 -2.62
CA VAL A 309 12.21 -5.97 -3.48
C VAL A 309 12.73 -4.67 -2.87
N PHE A 310 13.99 -4.67 -2.46
CA PHE A 310 14.69 -3.52 -1.88
C PHE A 310 15.54 -2.86 -2.96
N VAL A 311 15.45 -1.55 -3.09
CA VAL A 311 16.26 -0.74 -4.01
C VAL A 311 17.05 0.27 -3.21
N THR A 312 18.38 0.22 -3.32
CA THR A 312 19.28 1.13 -2.59
C THR A 312 19.50 2.45 -3.35
N LYS A 313 20.02 3.45 -2.65
CA LYS A 313 20.50 4.71 -3.24
C LYS A 313 21.69 4.51 -4.18
N GLY A 314 22.42 3.40 -4.00
CA GLY A 314 23.52 2.96 -4.87
C GLY A 314 23.08 2.19 -6.12
N ARG A 315 21.76 2.06 -6.36
CA ARG A 315 21.18 1.25 -7.45
C ARG A 315 21.42 -0.25 -7.31
N ASP A 316 21.63 -0.73 -6.10
CA ASP A 316 21.62 -2.16 -5.83
C ASP A 316 20.20 -2.65 -5.56
N VAL A 317 19.86 -3.83 -6.05
CA VAL A 317 18.56 -4.46 -5.88
C VAL A 317 18.73 -5.78 -5.14
N LEU A 318 18.01 -5.95 -4.04
CA LEU A 318 17.98 -7.16 -3.23
C LEU A 318 16.56 -7.70 -3.17
N TYR A 319 16.42 -9.01 -3.06
CA TYR A 319 15.11 -9.68 -3.00
C TYR A 319 15.02 -10.59 -1.78
N SER A 320 13.79 -10.72 -1.26
CA SER A 320 13.45 -11.86 -0.43
C SER A 320 13.43 -13.15 -1.26
N SER A 321 13.50 -14.29 -0.59
CA SER A 321 13.75 -15.59 -1.25
C SER A 321 12.69 -15.98 -2.28
N GLY A 322 11.43 -15.61 -2.10
CA GLY A 322 10.36 -15.89 -3.05
C GLY A 322 10.12 -14.79 -4.10
N ALA A 323 10.73 -13.62 -3.96
CA ALA A 323 10.54 -12.51 -4.90
C ALA A 323 11.14 -12.80 -6.29
N ASN A 324 12.17 -13.66 -6.39
CA ASN A 324 12.79 -14.08 -7.65
C ASN A 324 11.81 -14.76 -8.61
N GLU A 325 10.74 -15.38 -8.08
CA GLU A 325 9.71 -16.01 -8.91
C GLU A 325 8.68 -15.01 -9.42
N LEU A 326 8.60 -13.85 -8.80
CA LEU A 326 7.58 -12.84 -9.04
C LEU A 326 8.09 -11.59 -9.74
N PHE A 327 9.38 -11.26 -9.62
CA PHE A 327 9.97 -10.04 -10.14
C PHE A 327 11.17 -10.31 -11.04
N THR A 328 11.26 -9.56 -12.14
CA THR A 328 12.40 -9.59 -13.07
C THR A 328 12.96 -8.18 -13.19
N LEU A 329 14.24 -8.00 -12.84
CA LEU A 329 14.99 -6.78 -13.08
C LEU A 329 15.25 -6.64 -14.58
N LEU A 330 14.99 -5.46 -15.14
CA LEU A 330 15.14 -5.19 -16.58
C LEU A 330 16.15 -4.07 -16.88
N ASP A 331 16.33 -3.14 -15.95
CA ASP A 331 17.23 -2.00 -16.14
C ASP A 331 18.67 -2.40 -15.78
N GLU A 332 19.54 -2.42 -16.79
CA GLU A 332 20.96 -2.81 -16.67
C GLU A 332 21.80 -1.79 -15.86
N THR A 333 21.27 -0.64 -15.49
CA THR A 333 21.94 0.34 -14.63
C THR A 333 21.88 -0.02 -13.15
N TYR A 334 21.09 -1.05 -12.81
CA TYR A 334 20.95 -1.59 -11.47
C TYR A 334 21.75 -2.89 -11.32
N ASN A 335 22.28 -3.12 -10.12
CA ASN A 335 23.01 -4.33 -9.78
C ASN A 335 22.14 -5.24 -8.91
N GLU A 336 21.93 -6.48 -9.34
CA GLU A 336 21.35 -7.50 -8.49
C GLU A 336 22.41 -8.03 -7.54
N ILE A 337 22.20 -7.91 -6.22
CA ILE A 337 23.15 -8.36 -5.20
C ILE A 337 22.47 -9.18 -4.10
N SER A 338 23.20 -10.09 -3.49
CA SER A 338 22.74 -10.82 -2.32
C SER A 338 22.89 -9.98 -1.03
N LEU A 339 22.14 -10.35 0.02
CA LEU A 339 22.28 -9.73 1.34
C LEU A 339 23.73 -9.83 1.86
N VAL A 340 24.42 -10.95 1.62
CA VAL A 340 25.82 -11.14 2.04
C VAL A 340 26.75 -10.16 1.33
N GLN A 341 26.57 -9.94 0.03
CA GLN A 341 27.33 -8.94 -0.72
C GLN A 341 27.07 -7.53 -0.19
N TYR A 342 25.79 -7.18 0.06
CA TYR A 342 25.43 -5.89 0.64
C TYR A 342 26.13 -5.65 1.98
N LEU A 343 26.02 -6.57 2.93
CA LEU A 343 26.61 -6.42 4.26
C LEU A 343 28.14 -6.32 4.23
N THR A 344 28.82 -7.02 3.29
CA THR A 344 30.29 -6.91 3.13
C THR A 344 30.73 -5.57 2.58
N THR A 345 29.93 -4.91 1.77
CA THR A 345 30.25 -3.59 1.19
C THR A 345 30.19 -2.47 2.23
N PHE A 346 29.30 -2.56 3.20
CA PHE A 346 29.07 -1.53 4.23
C PHE A 346 29.77 -1.82 5.57
N SER A 347 30.51 -2.96 5.68
CA SER A 347 31.32 -3.30 6.88
C SER A 347 32.74 -2.73 6.82
N GLN A 348 33.08 -1.96 5.80
CA GLN A 348 34.36 -1.26 5.64
C GLN A 348 34.20 0.25 5.89
#